data_f09a67bd26f74fba27d2726f511fba51
#
_entry.id   f09a67bd26f74fba27d2726f511fba51
#
_cell.length_a   1.000
_cell.length_b   1.000
_cell.length_c   1.000
_cell.angle_alpha   90.00
_cell.angle_beta   90.00
_cell.angle_gamma   90.00
#
_symmetry.space_group_name_H-M   'P 1'
#
loop_
_entity.id
_entity.type
_entity.pdbx_description
1 polymer ?
#
loop_
_entity_poly.entity_id
_entity_poly.type
_entity_poly.pdbx_seq_one_letter_code
_entity_poly.pdbx_strand_id
1 'polypeptide(L)'
;MTKTDIVNLIHHVLAEKMAAPYVSAFSPYARLNEDLYLDSVMVLQLLLHLELDHGFVIPDEALAKEDFETVDTLANLLARLENKTTAIEAPVEFDDIKVHCFVSCVCEIIKKSELVDHRPFYFGVWDADIVVTDDSRISYHSATINHDFFIDWYKRIYGVTIHRWYDSALSKEANVRRLLSLLDNKMPERNIMVMLDMYLLPERENKFNANPFPHYVMLKTTEDPEAWLMLDPDYRWEGELPKARILEAIRSPHAVGGYYFDSSDIVPSTHTAIKAYFTTCIKLDTNPMTDAVRTIIRHHVDGHKGLQLSQLAEALKELPVLSIRKYAYEHGFAFFWRAMDLDDDEFERWCDVIGKLVEIYKIIQYRAMKLAVTADEDLARDIFKLLDEQDQREFKIKQHLYAVFQTWCATWEKTSIGNVSLSPAEA
;
A
#
# COMPACT_ATOMS: atom_id res chain seq x y z
N MET A 1 35.15 11.44 -2.11
CA MET A 1 35.41 9.97 -2.27
C MET A 1 35.28 9.57 -3.74
N THR A 2 36.00 8.55 -4.23
CA THR A 2 35.71 8.00 -5.57
C THR A 2 34.44 7.14 -5.50
N LYS A 3 33.77 6.92 -6.66
CA LYS A 3 32.61 6.02 -6.72
C LYS A 3 32.94 4.62 -6.21
N THR A 4 34.15 4.12 -6.50
CA THR A 4 34.62 2.82 -6.02
C THR A 4 34.75 2.78 -4.49
N ASP A 5 35.20 3.89 -3.87
CA ASP A 5 35.27 4.00 -2.41
C ASP A 5 33.87 3.96 -1.79
N ILE A 6 32.88 4.62 -2.42
CA ILE A 6 31.48 4.61 -1.97
C ILE A 6 30.88 3.21 -2.08
N VAL A 7 31.09 2.49 -3.19
CA VAL A 7 30.65 1.09 -3.37
C VAL A 7 31.23 0.18 -2.29
N ASN A 8 32.54 0.31 -2.00
CA ASN A 8 33.20 -0.46 -0.93
C ASN A 8 32.63 -0.11 0.45
N LEU A 9 32.31 1.16 0.68
CA LEU A 9 31.69 1.62 1.91
C LEU A 9 30.29 1.04 2.10
N ILE A 10 29.45 1.05 1.06
CA ILE A 10 28.13 0.42 1.07
C ILE A 10 28.26 -1.06 1.44
N HIS A 11 29.19 -1.79 0.81
CA HIS A 11 29.46 -3.19 1.14
C HIS A 11 29.82 -3.38 2.61
N HIS A 12 30.74 -2.55 3.12
CA HIS A 12 31.18 -2.62 4.53
C HIS A 12 30.01 -2.40 5.50
N VAL A 13 29.18 -1.38 5.26
CA VAL A 13 28.01 -1.10 6.12
C VAL A 13 27.03 -2.27 6.09
N LEU A 14 26.73 -2.81 4.92
CA LEU A 14 25.80 -3.96 4.77
C LEU A 14 26.35 -5.21 5.51
N ALA A 15 27.64 -5.49 5.39
CA ALA A 15 28.26 -6.67 5.97
C ALA A 15 28.45 -6.56 7.50
N GLU A 16 29.02 -5.44 7.97
CA GLU A 16 29.55 -5.32 9.33
C GLU A 16 28.57 -4.61 10.29
N LYS A 17 27.71 -3.71 9.78
CA LYS A 17 26.78 -2.93 10.62
C LYS A 17 25.36 -3.50 10.59
N MET A 18 24.91 -3.93 9.41
CA MET A 18 23.54 -4.40 9.23
C MET A 18 23.43 -5.93 9.23
N ALA A 19 24.54 -6.65 9.12
CA ALA A 19 24.59 -8.11 8.98
C ALA A 19 23.60 -8.61 7.90
N ALA A 20 23.57 -7.91 6.76
CA ALA A 20 22.60 -8.20 5.69
C ALA A 20 22.78 -9.63 5.17
N PRO A 21 21.68 -10.41 5.05
CA PRO A 21 21.77 -11.87 4.87
C PRO A 21 22.35 -12.30 3.52
N TYR A 22 22.30 -11.46 2.49
CA TYR A 22 22.69 -11.79 1.12
C TYR A 22 23.86 -10.97 0.57
N VAL A 23 24.74 -10.48 1.46
CA VAL A 23 25.95 -9.71 1.08
C VAL A 23 26.85 -10.49 0.11
N SER A 24 26.79 -11.81 0.08
CA SER A 24 27.52 -12.64 -0.90
C SER A 24 27.13 -12.39 -2.36
N ALA A 25 25.93 -11.86 -2.62
CA ALA A 25 25.44 -11.46 -3.95
C ALA A 25 25.82 -10.00 -4.31
N PHE A 26 26.55 -9.30 -3.44
CA PHE A 26 26.91 -7.91 -3.64
C PHE A 26 27.79 -7.71 -4.89
N SER A 27 27.35 -6.82 -5.75
CA SER A 27 28.10 -6.29 -6.89
C SER A 27 27.57 -4.87 -7.20
N PRO A 28 28.31 -4.06 -7.98
CA PRO A 28 27.79 -2.75 -8.40
C PRO A 28 26.44 -2.81 -9.09
N TYR A 29 26.15 -3.88 -9.80
CA TYR A 29 24.91 -4.07 -10.56
C TYR A 29 23.83 -4.83 -9.77
N ALA A 30 24.14 -5.27 -8.54
CA ALA A 30 23.16 -5.95 -7.70
C ALA A 30 22.00 -4.99 -7.37
N ARG A 31 20.77 -5.46 -7.58
CA ARG A 31 19.57 -4.74 -7.19
C ARG A 31 19.40 -4.83 -5.68
N LEU A 32 19.14 -3.70 -5.04
CA LEU A 32 19.09 -3.64 -3.57
C LEU A 32 18.00 -4.53 -3.02
N ASN A 33 16.81 -4.53 -3.64
CA ASN A 33 15.69 -5.34 -3.18
C ASN A 33 15.77 -6.79 -3.63
N GLU A 34 15.98 -7.04 -4.92
CA GLU A 34 15.84 -8.38 -5.51
C GLU A 34 17.07 -9.28 -5.30
N ASP A 35 18.28 -8.71 -5.38
CA ASP A 35 19.52 -9.48 -5.28
C ASP A 35 20.11 -9.45 -3.85
N LEU A 36 19.97 -8.32 -3.15
CA LEU A 36 20.47 -8.14 -1.77
C LEU A 36 19.36 -8.25 -0.72
N TYR A 37 18.10 -8.36 -1.14
CA TYR A 37 16.92 -8.44 -0.28
C TYR A 37 16.83 -7.30 0.74
N LEU A 38 17.27 -6.10 0.35
CA LEU A 38 17.12 -4.90 1.15
C LEU A 38 15.75 -4.30 0.89
N ASP A 39 14.89 -4.28 1.89
CA ASP A 39 13.64 -3.55 1.82
C ASP A 39 13.83 -2.03 1.99
N SER A 40 12.75 -1.28 1.85
CA SER A 40 12.80 0.17 1.98
C SER A 40 13.27 0.63 3.38
N VAL A 41 12.98 -0.15 4.43
CA VAL A 41 13.43 0.17 5.80
C VAL A 41 14.92 -0.09 5.94
N MET A 42 15.42 -1.21 5.40
CA MET A 42 16.85 -1.54 5.38
C MET A 42 17.65 -0.53 4.55
N VAL A 43 17.11 -0.06 3.43
CA VAL A 43 17.74 1.03 2.65
C VAL A 43 17.81 2.31 3.48
N LEU A 44 16.76 2.70 4.19
CA LEU A 44 16.79 3.84 5.09
C LEU A 44 17.79 3.64 6.25
N GLN A 45 17.93 2.42 6.79
CA GLN A 45 18.94 2.09 7.79
C GLN A 45 20.36 2.23 7.21
N LEU A 46 20.59 1.74 5.99
CA LEU A 46 21.87 1.91 5.29
C LEU A 46 22.20 3.40 5.15
N LEU A 47 21.26 4.22 4.68
CA LEU A 47 21.44 5.66 4.56
C LEU A 47 21.75 6.31 5.92
N LEU A 48 21.06 5.88 6.98
CA LEU A 48 21.29 6.40 8.33
C LEU A 48 22.71 6.07 8.83
N HIS A 49 23.22 4.86 8.59
CA HIS A 49 24.62 4.51 8.90
C HIS A 49 25.61 5.35 8.10
N LEU A 50 25.33 5.58 6.80
CA LEU A 50 26.18 6.44 5.97
C LEU A 50 26.19 7.88 6.48
N GLU A 51 25.05 8.39 6.95
CA GLU A 51 24.97 9.73 7.52
C GLU A 51 25.69 9.83 8.88
N LEU A 52 25.36 8.97 9.84
CA LEU A 52 25.83 9.08 11.22
C LEU A 52 27.28 8.60 11.40
N ASP A 53 27.69 7.52 10.72
CA ASP A 53 29.01 6.92 10.91
C ASP A 53 30.04 7.48 9.93
N HIS A 54 29.60 7.99 8.75
CA HIS A 54 30.49 8.39 7.66
C HIS A 54 30.29 9.83 7.19
N GLY A 55 29.35 10.58 7.78
CA GLY A 55 29.21 12.03 7.60
C GLY A 55 28.57 12.45 6.27
N PHE A 56 27.88 11.57 5.56
CA PHE A 56 27.08 11.96 4.43
C PHE A 56 25.94 12.87 4.89
N VAL A 57 25.60 13.86 4.08
CA VAL A 57 24.37 14.68 4.29
C VAL A 57 23.33 14.22 3.28
N ILE A 58 22.30 13.54 3.77
CA ILE A 58 21.24 13.02 2.93
C ILE A 58 20.02 13.94 3.04
N PRO A 59 19.73 14.74 2.00
CA PRO A 59 18.57 15.63 2.00
C PRO A 59 17.28 14.81 1.84
N ASP A 60 16.18 15.35 2.37
CA ASP A 60 14.87 14.68 2.32
C ASP A 60 14.42 14.37 0.88
N GLU A 61 14.75 15.24 -0.07
CA GLU A 61 14.44 15.07 -1.49
C GLU A 61 15.14 13.84 -2.11
N ALA A 62 16.27 13.42 -1.53
CA ALA A 62 16.93 12.19 -1.96
C ALA A 62 16.20 10.92 -1.47
N LEU A 63 15.42 11.01 -0.39
CA LEU A 63 14.64 9.87 0.15
C LEU A 63 13.38 9.58 -0.67
N ALA A 64 12.93 10.54 -1.44
CA ALA A 64 11.74 10.46 -2.28
C ALA A 64 12.00 9.79 -3.65
N LYS A 65 13.28 9.68 -4.06
CA LYS A 65 13.65 9.21 -5.41
C LYS A 65 13.78 7.71 -5.48
N GLU A 66 13.46 7.15 -6.67
CA GLU A 66 13.67 5.74 -7.02
C GLU A 66 15.14 5.40 -7.32
N ASP A 67 16.08 6.28 -6.90
CA ASP A 67 17.54 6.13 -7.09
C ASP A 67 18.14 4.95 -6.27
N PHE A 68 17.30 4.08 -5.69
CA PHE A 68 17.72 2.95 -4.85
C PHE A 68 17.52 1.59 -5.54
N GLU A 69 17.55 1.54 -6.88
CA GLU A 69 17.35 0.30 -7.59
C GLU A 69 18.57 -0.63 -7.46
N THR A 70 19.78 -0.11 -7.69
CA THR A 70 21.03 -0.89 -7.63
C THR A 70 22.06 -0.25 -6.70
N VAL A 71 23.09 -1.02 -6.33
CA VAL A 71 24.25 -0.49 -5.61
C VAL A 71 24.90 0.68 -6.39
N ASP A 72 24.96 0.57 -7.72
CA ASP A 72 25.54 1.58 -8.59
C ASP A 72 24.74 2.89 -8.62
N THR A 73 23.42 2.80 -8.69
CA THR A 73 22.53 3.99 -8.63
C THR A 73 22.61 4.67 -7.28
N LEU A 74 22.64 3.92 -6.18
CA LEU A 74 22.84 4.45 -4.84
C LEU A 74 24.23 5.11 -4.71
N ALA A 75 25.30 4.46 -5.19
CA ALA A 75 26.64 5.03 -5.15
C ALA A 75 26.76 6.32 -5.97
N ASN A 76 26.07 6.40 -7.12
CA ASN A 76 26.00 7.61 -7.93
C ASN A 76 25.26 8.74 -7.20
N LEU A 77 24.14 8.43 -6.53
CA LEU A 77 23.43 9.40 -5.69
C LEU A 77 24.35 9.98 -4.63
N LEU A 78 25.00 9.12 -3.84
CA LEU A 78 25.92 9.53 -2.77
C LEU A 78 27.10 10.36 -3.31
N ALA A 79 27.66 9.99 -4.47
CA ALA A 79 28.73 10.77 -5.11
C ALA A 79 28.23 12.15 -5.59
N ARG A 80 26.99 12.25 -6.07
CA ARG A 80 26.35 13.53 -6.44
C ARG A 80 26.10 14.41 -5.23
N LEU A 81 25.67 13.83 -4.12
CA LEU A 81 25.43 14.56 -2.86
C LEU A 81 26.74 15.15 -2.31
N GLU A 82 27.86 14.42 -2.39
CA GLU A 82 29.19 14.98 -2.06
C GLU A 82 29.59 16.15 -2.98
N ASN A 83 29.22 16.08 -4.29
CA ASN A 83 29.70 17.06 -5.30
C ASN A 83 28.72 18.19 -5.61
N LYS A 84 27.57 18.29 -4.93
CA LYS A 84 26.51 19.32 -5.12
C LYS A 84 26.04 19.55 -6.57
N THR A 85 25.91 18.49 -7.36
CA THR A 85 25.47 18.60 -8.75
C THR A 85 24.00 18.18 -8.90
N THR A 86 23.16 19.12 -9.37
CA THR A 86 21.72 18.89 -9.64
C THR A 86 21.53 18.14 -10.95
N ALA A 87 20.82 17.02 -10.96
CA ALA A 87 20.43 16.28 -12.16
C ALA A 87 18.96 16.56 -12.53
N ILE A 88 18.67 16.60 -13.83
CA ILE A 88 17.34 16.78 -14.43
C ILE A 88 16.61 15.44 -14.44
N GLU A 89 15.35 15.43 -14.01
CA GLU A 89 14.50 14.26 -13.87
C GLU A 89 13.84 13.83 -15.19
N ALA A 90 13.68 12.52 -15.38
CA ALA A 90 12.78 11.96 -16.40
C ALA A 90 11.38 11.74 -15.78
N PRO A 91 10.30 11.92 -16.54
CA PRO A 91 8.95 11.69 -16.03
C PRO A 91 8.70 10.21 -15.80
N VAL A 92 8.09 9.89 -14.65
CA VAL A 92 7.64 8.54 -14.29
C VAL A 92 6.26 8.29 -14.90
N GLU A 93 6.08 7.22 -15.68
CA GLU A 93 4.77 6.77 -16.12
C GLU A 93 3.98 6.19 -14.92
N PHE A 94 2.84 6.81 -14.60
CA PHE A 94 1.95 6.33 -13.57
C PHE A 94 1.11 5.16 -14.08
N ASP A 95 1.56 3.98 -13.79
CA ASP A 95 0.74 2.78 -13.88
C ASP A 95 -0.33 2.75 -12.77
N ASP A 96 -1.44 2.06 -13.02
CA ASP A 96 -2.59 1.87 -12.11
C ASP A 96 -2.13 1.36 -10.72
N ILE A 97 -2.01 2.24 -9.74
CA ILE A 97 -1.44 1.95 -8.43
C ILE A 97 -2.45 1.16 -7.61
N LYS A 98 -2.04 -0.01 -7.13
CA LYS A 98 -2.84 -0.88 -6.27
C LYS A 98 -2.30 -0.78 -4.84
N VAL A 99 -3.22 -0.64 -3.88
CA VAL A 99 -2.83 -0.13 -2.55
C VAL A 99 -3.45 -0.88 -1.38
N HIS A 100 -4.11 -2.03 -1.65
CA HIS A 100 -4.76 -2.83 -0.61
C HIS A 100 -5.08 -4.23 -1.12
N CYS A 101 -4.37 -5.24 -0.67
CA CYS A 101 -4.41 -6.61 -1.22
C CYS A 101 -5.82 -7.20 -1.36
N PHE A 102 -6.70 -7.07 -0.35
CA PHE A 102 -8.08 -7.54 -0.45
C PHE A 102 -8.86 -6.79 -1.53
N VAL A 103 -8.81 -5.46 -1.54
CA VAL A 103 -9.51 -4.59 -2.50
C VAL A 103 -8.95 -4.81 -3.91
N SER A 104 -7.63 -4.92 -4.06
CA SER A 104 -6.99 -5.16 -5.35
C SER A 104 -7.42 -6.49 -5.97
N CYS A 105 -7.54 -7.57 -5.19
CA CYS A 105 -8.05 -8.86 -5.67
C CYS A 105 -9.50 -8.73 -6.20
N VAL A 106 -10.36 -8.01 -5.50
CA VAL A 106 -11.75 -7.80 -5.91
C VAL A 106 -11.82 -6.91 -7.16
N CYS A 107 -11.09 -5.80 -7.17
CA CYS A 107 -11.05 -4.85 -8.29
C CYS A 107 -10.50 -5.48 -9.57
N GLU A 108 -9.56 -6.42 -9.47
CA GLU A 108 -9.03 -7.15 -10.63
C GLU A 108 -10.11 -7.90 -11.40
N ILE A 109 -11.12 -8.39 -10.69
CA ILE A 109 -12.25 -9.08 -11.33
C ILE A 109 -13.28 -8.10 -11.86
N ILE A 110 -13.56 -7.01 -11.14
CA ILE A 110 -14.47 -5.95 -11.62
C ILE A 110 -13.96 -5.34 -12.93
N LYS A 111 -12.64 -5.12 -13.05
CA LYS A 111 -11.99 -4.59 -14.28
C LYS A 111 -12.26 -5.42 -15.53
N LYS A 112 -12.54 -6.72 -15.38
CA LYS A 112 -12.85 -7.62 -16.51
C LYS A 112 -14.26 -7.44 -17.04
N SER A 113 -15.11 -6.71 -16.34
CA SER A 113 -16.46 -6.38 -16.77
C SER A 113 -16.42 -5.05 -17.53
N GLU A 114 -16.70 -5.05 -18.83
CA GLU A 114 -16.63 -3.87 -19.72
C GLU A 114 -17.56 -2.71 -19.30
N LEU A 115 -18.61 -2.98 -18.53
CA LEU A 115 -19.62 -2.01 -18.16
C LEU A 115 -19.47 -1.45 -16.75
N VAL A 116 -18.40 -1.83 -16.01
CA VAL A 116 -18.29 -1.54 -14.59
C VAL A 116 -16.98 -0.82 -14.26
N ASP A 117 -17.07 0.35 -13.67
CA ASP A 117 -15.89 1.05 -13.14
C ASP A 117 -15.57 0.54 -11.73
N HIS A 118 -14.33 0.05 -11.53
CA HIS A 118 -13.85 -0.48 -10.26
C HIS A 118 -13.34 0.60 -9.31
N ARG A 119 -13.02 1.80 -9.81
CA ARG A 119 -12.37 2.88 -9.04
C ARG A 119 -13.14 3.32 -7.80
N PRO A 120 -14.49 3.41 -7.81
CA PRO A 120 -15.24 3.76 -6.61
C PRO A 120 -14.94 2.86 -5.41
N PHE A 121 -14.59 1.59 -5.62
CA PHE A 121 -14.34 0.67 -4.51
C PHE A 121 -13.12 1.08 -3.66
N TYR A 122 -12.17 1.80 -4.24
CA TYR A 122 -11.01 2.34 -3.53
C TYR A 122 -11.34 3.51 -2.57
N PHE A 123 -12.53 4.10 -2.61
CA PHE A 123 -12.90 5.19 -1.67
C PHE A 123 -12.79 4.77 -0.20
N GLY A 124 -12.96 3.50 0.10
CA GLY A 124 -12.80 2.99 1.46
C GLY A 124 -11.35 2.77 1.91
N VAL A 125 -10.35 2.95 1.03
CA VAL A 125 -8.98 2.51 1.29
C VAL A 125 -8.10 3.57 1.94
N TRP A 126 -8.19 4.83 1.55
CA TRP A 126 -7.22 5.88 1.96
C TRP A 126 -7.12 6.12 3.47
N ASP A 127 -8.17 5.79 4.24
CA ASP A 127 -8.20 5.88 5.71
C ASP A 127 -8.50 4.52 6.38
N ALA A 128 -8.37 3.39 5.63
CA ALA A 128 -8.70 2.06 6.13
C ALA A 128 -7.65 1.51 7.10
N ASP A 129 -8.12 0.74 8.07
CA ASP A 129 -7.33 -0.19 8.89
C ASP A 129 -6.09 0.43 9.53
N ILE A 130 -6.19 1.68 9.98
CA ILE A 130 -5.12 2.32 10.73
C ILE A 130 -5.24 1.89 12.20
N VAL A 131 -4.38 0.98 12.61
CA VAL A 131 -4.38 0.40 13.97
C VAL A 131 -3.10 0.80 14.70
N VAL A 132 -3.28 1.34 15.92
CA VAL A 132 -2.20 1.54 16.88
C VAL A 132 -2.37 0.51 17.99
N THR A 133 -1.34 -0.28 18.21
CA THR A 133 -1.33 -1.32 19.25
C THR A 133 -1.19 -0.74 20.65
N ASP A 134 -1.47 -1.53 21.70
CA ASP A 134 -1.37 -1.10 23.10
C ASP A 134 0.05 -0.69 23.50
N ASP A 135 1.08 -1.22 22.82
CA ASP A 135 2.48 -0.85 22.96
C ASP A 135 2.92 0.27 21.99
N SER A 136 1.93 1.03 21.48
CA SER A 136 2.13 2.23 20.64
C SER A 136 2.97 1.97 19.39
N ARG A 137 2.61 0.96 18.62
CA ARG A 137 3.15 0.67 17.27
C ARG A 137 2.04 0.80 16.25
N ILE A 138 2.41 1.23 15.04
CA ILE A 138 1.50 1.11 13.90
C ILE A 138 1.48 -0.33 13.41
N SER A 139 0.30 -0.87 13.09
CA SER A 139 0.18 -2.26 12.66
C SER A 139 -0.61 -2.36 11.36
N TYR A 140 0.02 -2.98 10.35
CA TYR A 140 -0.60 -3.32 9.08
C TYR A 140 -1.54 -4.55 9.22
N HIS A 141 -1.14 -5.52 10.05
CA HIS A 141 -1.91 -6.72 10.35
C HIS A 141 -2.25 -6.78 11.84
N SER A 142 -3.51 -6.54 12.17
CA SER A 142 -4.05 -6.71 13.51
C SER A 142 -5.17 -7.72 13.50
N ALA A 143 -5.30 -8.50 14.57
CA ALA A 143 -6.44 -9.41 14.77
C ALA A 143 -7.80 -8.69 14.81
N THR A 144 -7.80 -7.36 15.01
CA THR A 144 -9.00 -6.52 14.98
C THR A 144 -9.42 -6.10 13.57
N ILE A 145 -8.52 -6.23 12.58
CA ILE A 145 -8.83 -5.90 11.19
C ILE A 145 -9.71 -7.00 10.60
N ASN A 146 -10.86 -6.59 10.06
CA ASN A 146 -11.74 -7.47 9.27
C ASN A 146 -12.19 -6.71 8.03
N HIS A 147 -12.66 -7.44 7.02
CA HIS A 147 -13.07 -6.86 5.75
C HIS A 147 -14.59 -6.73 5.61
N ASP A 148 -15.35 -6.77 6.70
CA ASP A 148 -16.82 -6.72 6.67
C ASP A 148 -17.33 -5.45 6.01
N PHE A 149 -16.68 -4.32 6.25
CA PHE A 149 -16.99 -3.05 5.59
C PHE A 149 -16.90 -3.16 4.06
N PHE A 150 -15.81 -3.70 3.53
CA PHE A 150 -15.64 -3.89 2.09
C PHE A 150 -16.59 -4.94 1.53
N ILE A 151 -16.83 -6.03 2.24
CA ILE A 151 -17.77 -7.09 1.83
C ILE A 151 -19.18 -6.53 1.67
N ASP A 152 -19.67 -5.77 2.65
CA ASP A 152 -20.97 -5.15 2.61
C ASP A 152 -21.12 -4.13 1.46
N TRP A 153 -20.09 -3.30 1.27
CA TRP A 153 -20.12 -2.30 0.21
C TRP A 153 -19.92 -2.90 -1.18
N TYR A 154 -19.16 -3.98 -1.32
CA TYR A 154 -19.05 -4.71 -2.57
C TYR A 154 -20.41 -5.22 -3.05
N LYS A 155 -21.18 -5.77 -2.13
CA LYS A 155 -22.56 -6.19 -2.42
C LYS A 155 -23.48 -5.02 -2.80
N ARG A 156 -23.38 -3.89 -2.08
CA ARG A 156 -24.22 -2.71 -2.34
C ARG A 156 -23.89 -2.00 -3.65
N ILE A 157 -22.62 -1.96 -4.02
CA ILE A 157 -22.15 -1.24 -5.21
C ILE A 157 -22.27 -2.12 -6.45
N TYR A 158 -21.88 -3.39 -6.37
CA TYR A 158 -21.72 -4.27 -7.53
C TYR A 158 -22.61 -5.52 -7.49
N GLY A 159 -23.48 -5.68 -6.50
CA GLY A 159 -24.41 -6.80 -6.40
C GLY A 159 -23.81 -8.11 -5.89
N VAL A 160 -22.51 -8.22 -5.78
CA VAL A 160 -21.81 -9.47 -5.51
C VAL A 160 -21.69 -9.78 -4.02
N THR A 161 -22.00 -11.02 -3.66
CA THR A 161 -21.78 -11.50 -2.28
C THR A 161 -20.46 -12.19 -2.16
N ILE A 162 -19.61 -11.70 -1.25
CA ILE A 162 -18.35 -12.36 -0.88
C ILE A 162 -18.60 -13.34 0.26
N HIS A 163 -18.20 -14.59 0.07
CA HIS A 163 -18.36 -15.67 1.03
C HIS A 163 -17.03 -16.01 1.71
N ARG A 164 -17.03 -16.15 3.04
CA ARG A 164 -15.87 -16.68 3.78
C ARG A 164 -15.82 -18.19 3.68
N TRP A 165 -14.73 -18.74 3.18
CA TRP A 165 -14.47 -20.19 3.26
C TRP A 165 -13.55 -20.54 4.43
N TYR A 166 -12.67 -19.62 4.86
CA TYR A 166 -11.82 -19.81 6.03
C TYR A 166 -12.63 -19.63 7.33
N ASP A 167 -12.42 -20.54 8.25
CA ASP A 167 -13.10 -20.57 9.56
C ASP A 167 -12.06 -20.65 10.67
N SER A 168 -11.91 -19.58 11.45
CA SER A 168 -10.95 -19.48 12.55
C SER A 168 -11.19 -20.46 13.69
N ALA A 169 -12.40 -21.03 13.79
CA ALA A 169 -12.72 -22.06 14.79
C ALA A 169 -12.20 -23.45 14.38
N LEU A 170 -11.78 -23.63 13.13
CA LEU A 170 -11.24 -24.89 12.62
C LEU A 170 -9.70 -24.90 12.63
N SER A 171 -9.13 -26.11 12.62
CA SER A 171 -7.68 -26.25 12.45
C SER A 171 -7.23 -25.81 11.05
N LYS A 172 -5.95 -25.46 10.92
CA LYS A 172 -5.33 -25.13 9.63
C LYS A 172 -5.58 -26.22 8.58
N GLU A 173 -5.35 -27.47 8.93
CA GLU A 173 -5.56 -28.61 8.02
C GLU A 173 -7.03 -28.78 7.61
N ALA A 174 -7.99 -28.43 8.47
CA ALA A 174 -9.40 -28.44 8.09
C ALA A 174 -9.70 -27.32 7.08
N ASN A 175 -9.14 -26.13 7.27
CA ASN A 175 -9.27 -25.03 6.32
C ASN A 175 -8.56 -25.33 4.99
N VAL A 176 -7.37 -25.94 5.02
CA VAL A 176 -6.68 -26.41 3.80
C VAL A 176 -7.54 -27.40 3.01
N ARG A 177 -8.18 -28.38 3.68
CA ARG A 177 -9.10 -29.31 2.99
C ARG A 177 -10.29 -28.59 2.36
N ARG A 178 -10.84 -27.57 3.02
CA ARG A 178 -11.91 -26.72 2.43
C ARG A 178 -11.43 -26.00 1.17
N LEU A 179 -10.24 -25.41 1.21
CA LEU A 179 -9.64 -24.75 0.06
C LEU A 179 -9.45 -25.70 -1.11
N LEU A 180 -8.88 -26.89 -0.85
CA LEU A 180 -8.69 -27.93 -1.88
C LEU A 180 -10.02 -28.30 -2.52
N SER A 181 -11.05 -28.56 -1.70
CA SER A 181 -12.40 -28.87 -2.21
C SER A 181 -13.01 -27.75 -3.03
N LEU A 182 -12.76 -26.49 -2.65
CA LEU A 182 -13.22 -25.32 -3.43
C LEU A 182 -12.51 -25.22 -4.78
N LEU A 183 -11.20 -25.46 -4.83
CA LEU A 183 -10.42 -25.42 -6.06
C LEU A 183 -10.78 -26.59 -6.99
N ASP A 184 -10.93 -27.79 -6.46
CA ASP A 184 -11.26 -28.99 -7.22
C ASP A 184 -12.69 -28.92 -7.82
N ASN A 185 -13.62 -28.28 -7.12
CA ASN A 185 -15.02 -28.11 -7.54
C ASN A 185 -15.35 -26.68 -7.98
N LYS A 186 -14.35 -25.95 -8.47
CA LYS A 186 -14.51 -24.54 -8.83
C LYS A 186 -15.49 -24.35 -9.99
N MET A 187 -16.53 -23.55 -9.76
CA MET A 187 -17.38 -23.06 -10.85
C MET A 187 -16.57 -22.10 -11.77
N PRO A 188 -16.87 -22.04 -13.08
CA PRO A 188 -16.10 -21.21 -14.02
C PRO A 188 -15.94 -19.76 -13.58
N GLU A 189 -17.02 -19.15 -13.08
CA GLU A 189 -17.06 -17.73 -12.69
C GLU A 189 -16.61 -17.50 -11.23
N ARG A 190 -16.27 -18.55 -10.50
CA ARG A 190 -15.84 -18.44 -9.11
C ARG A 190 -14.41 -17.95 -8.99
N ASN A 191 -14.21 -16.95 -8.15
CA ASN A 191 -12.91 -16.39 -7.82
C ASN A 191 -12.58 -16.72 -6.37
N ILE A 192 -11.42 -17.34 -6.14
CA ILE A 192 -11.01 -17.83 -4.83
C ILE A 192 -9.84 -16.99 -4.36
N MET A 193 -10.01 -16.30 -3.23
CA MET A 193 -9.00 -15.50 -2.55
C MET A 193 -8.50 -16.24 -1.32
N VAL A 194 -7.21 -16.22 -1.10
CA VAL A 194 -6.56 -16.86 0.03
C VAL A 194 -5.55 -15.92 0.66
N MET A 195 -5.48 -15.90 1.97
CA MET A 195 -4.36 -15.28 2.67
C MET A 195 -3.24 -16.30 2.79
N LEU A 196 -2.05 -15.91 2.46
CA LEU A 196 -0.83 -16.69 2.61
C LEU A 196 0.31 -15.83 3.15
N ASP A 197 1.35 -16.46 3.63
CA ASP A 197 2.54 -15.76 4.12
C ASP A 197 3.54 -15.63 2.98
N MET A 198 3.61 -14.44 2.38
CA MET A 198 4.51 -14.12 1.27
C MET A 198 5.98 -14.30 1.62
N TYR A 199 6.35 -14.20 2.90
CA TYR A 199 7.73 -14.45 3.34
C TYR A 199 8.20 -15.87 3.01
N LEU A 200 7.28 -16.84 2.93
CA LEU A 200 7.58 -18.23 2.59
C LEU A 200 7.62 -18.50 1.07
N LEU A 201 7.47 -17.48 0.25
CA LEU A 201 7.51 -17.58 -1.21
C LEU A 201 8.72 -16.80 -1.76
N PRO A 202 9.92 -17.40 -1.80
CA PRO A 202 11.14 -16.71 -2.23
C PRO A 202 11.11 -16.30 -3.71
N GLU A 203 10.22 -16.87 -4.51
CA GLU A 203 9.98 -16.46 -5.90
C GLU A 203 9.24 -15.11 -6.00
N ARG A 204 8.71 -14.63 -4.87
CA ARG A 204 7.95 -13.40 -4.82
C ARG A 204 8.76 -12.29 -4.15
N GLU A 205 8.68 -11.12 -4.72
CA GLU A 205 9.25 -9.92 -4.14
C GLU A 205 8.55 -9.58 -2.82
N ASN A 206 9.31 -9.45 -1.76
CA ASN A 206 8.84 -8.97 -0.47
C ASN A 206 9.36 -7.54 -0.25
N LYS A 207 8.67 -6.57 -0.87
CA LYS A 207 9.09 -5.14 -0.87
C LYS A 207 9.30 -4.54 0.52
N PHE A 208 8.70 -5.14 1.54
CA PHE A 208 8.73 -4.61 2.91
C PHE A 208 9.56 -5.48 3.85
N ASN A 209 10.17 -6.56 3.33
CA ASN A 209 10.91 -7.57 4.12
C ASN A 209 10.16 -7.99 5.40
N ALA A 210 8.83 -7.95 5.33
CA ALA A 210 8.00 -8.31 6.47
C ALA A 210 8.09 -9.82 6.72
N ASN A 211 8.32 -10.18 7.99
CA ASN A 211 8.33 -11.56 8.45
C ASN A 211 7.58 -11.65 9.79
N PRO A 212 6.38 -12.24 9.81
CA PRO A 212 5.61 -12.77 8.68
C PRO A 212 5.08 -11.68 7.74
N PHE A 213 4.67 -12.06 6.52
CA PHE A 213 4.02 -11.18 5.56
C PHE A 213 2.68 -11.77 5.06
N PRO A 214 1.61 -11.73 5.86
CA PRO A 214 0.28 -12.15 5.44
C PRO A 214 -0.24 -11.26 4.32
N HIS A 215 -0.68 -11.88 3.21
CA HIS A 215 -1.11 -11.17 2.02
C HIS A 215 -2.22 -11.94 1.30
N TYR A 216 -3.20 -11.22 0.72
CA TYR A 216 -4.25 -11.82 -0.09
C TYR A 216 -3.82 -11.94 -1.54
N VAL A 217 -3.99 -13.15 -2.08
CA VAL A 217 -3.82 -13.48 -3.49
C VAL A 217 -5.02 -14.27 -4.00
N MET A 218 -5.09 -14.46 -5.30
CA MET A 218 -6.09 -15.32 -5.93
C MET A 218 -5.43 -16.60 -6.45
N LEU A 219 -6.14 -17.74 -6.36
CA LEU A 219 -5.64 -19.03 -6.82
C LEU A 219 -6.55 -19.65 -7.87
N LYS A 220 -5.91 -20.30 -8.86
CA LYS A 220 -6.56 -21.16 -9.86
C LYS A 220 -5.77 -22.46 -10.00
N THR A 221 -6.48 -23.54 -10.33
CA THR A 221 -5.85 -24.78 -10.77
C THR A 221 -5.29 -24.62 -12.18
N THR A 222 -4.24 -25.35 -12.51
CA THR A 222 -3.63 -25.45 -13.83
C THR A 222 -3.83 -26.84 -14.41
N GLU A 223 -3.31 -27.09 -15.60
CA GLU A 223 -3.27 -28.44 -16.20
C GLU A 223 -2.30 -29.36 -15.44
N ASP A 224 -1.26 -28.79 -14.83
CA ASP A 224 -0.35 -29.52 -13.94
C ASP A 224 -0.97 -29.65 -12.54
N PRO A 225 -1.28 -30.90 -12.06
CA PRO A 225 -1.86 -31.11 -10.74
C PRO A 225 -0.93 -30.71 -9.58
N GLU A 226 0.38 -30.57 -9.84
CA GLU A 226 1.39 -30.19 -8.84
C GLU A 226 1.67 -28.68 -8.85
N ALA A 227 1.02 -27.89 -9.72
CA ALA A 227 1.16 -26.45 -9.80
C ALA A 227 -0.19 -25.73 -9.67
N TRP A 228 -0.16 -24.51 -9.12
CA TRP A 228 -1.28 -23.58 -9.12
C TRP A 228 -0.86 -22.25 -9.74
N LEU A 229 -1.79 -21.67 -10.48
CA LEU A 229 -1.68 -20.28 -10.92
C LEU A 229 -2.04 -19.35 -9.75
N MET A 230 -1.08 -18.56 -9.32
CA MET A 230 -1.27 -17.51 -8.34
C MET A 230 -1.33 -16.16 -9.03
N LEU A 231 -2.35 -15.38 -8.71
CA LEU A 231 -2.50 -13.99 -9.14
C LEU A 231 -2.39 -13.09 -7.92
N ASP A 232 -1.46 -12.17 -7.99
CA ASP A 232 -1.24 -11.14 -6.97
C ASP A 232 -1.47 -9.75 -7.59
N PRO A 233 -2.72 -9.27 -7.60
CA PRO A 233 -3.05 -8.01 -8.25
C PRO A 233 -2.38 -6.79 -7.62
N ASP A 234 -2.08 -6.85 -6.32
CA ASP A 234 -1.45 -5.74 -5.60
C ASP A 234 0.01 -5.51 -6.00
N TYR A 235 0.70 -6.58 -6.43
CA TYR A 235 2.05 -6.54 -6.98
C TYR A 235 2.10 -6.74 -8.49
N ARG A 236 0.95 -6.75 -9.19
CA ARG A 236 0.85 -6.96 -10.64
C ARG A 236 1.58 -8.21 -11.13
N TRP A 237 1.51 -9.25 -10.33
CA TRP A 237 2.19 -10.49 -10.62
C TRP A 237 1.20 -11.64 -10.88
N GLU A 238 1.50 -12.44 -11.87
CA GLU A 238 0.80 -13.68 -12.19
C GLU A 238 1.83 -14.74 -12.58
N GLY A 239 1.72 -15.95 -12.02
CA GLY A 239 2.60 -17.04 -12.37
C GLY A 239 2.22 -18.35 -11.72
N GLU A 240 2.73 -19.45 -12.30
CA GLU A 240 2.56 -20.78 -11.77
C GLU A 240 3.63 -21.07 -10.71
N LEU A 241 3.19 -21.56 -9.55
CA LEU A 241 4.05 -21.97 -8.45
C LEU A 241 3.73 -23.40 -8.01
N PRO A 242 4.72 -24.14 -7.49
CA PRO A 242 4.48 -25.47 -6.92
C PRO A 242 3.40 -25.42 -5.84
N LYS A 243 2.35 -26.25 -6.01
CA LYS A 243 1.23 -26.38 -5.08
C LYS A 243 1.70 -26.61 -3.63
N ALA A 244 2.73 -27.45 -3.44
CA ALA A 244 3.28 -27.73 -2.13
C ALA A 244 3.81 -26.45 -1.43
N ARG A 245 4.47 -25.55 -2.18
CA ARG A 245 5.01 -24.28 -1.69
C ARG A 245 3.90 -23.32 -1.28
N ILE A 246 2.90 -23.16 -2.13
CA ILE A 246 1.73 -22.32 -1.83
C ILE A 246 1.01 -22.86 -0.57
N LEU A 247 0.85 -24.18 -0.46
CA LEU A 247 0.23 -24.81 0.72
C LEU A 247 1.05 -24.60 2.00
N GLU A 248 2.38 -24.59 1.92
CA GLU A 248 3.24 -24.24 3.05
C GLU A 248 3.00 -22.79 3.51
N ALA A 249 2.95 -21.83 2.58
CA ALA A 249 2.66 -20.44 2.87
C ALA A 249 1.25 -20.22 3.47
N ILE A 250 0.24 -21.00 3.03
CA ILE A 250 -1.12 -20.97 3.59
C ILE A 250 -1.16 -21.57 5.01
N ARG A 251 -0.30 -22.54 5.31
CA ARG A 251 -0.22 -23.16 6.64
C ARG A 251 0.45 -22.28 7.69
N SER A 252 1.10 -21.20 7.30
CA SER A 252 1.65 -20.22 8.26
C SER A 252 0.58 -19.83 9.31
N PRO A 253 0.93 -19.78 10.59
CA PRO A 253 -0.01 -19.38 11.65
C PRO A 253 -0.57 -17.96 11.44
N HIS A 254 0.14 -17.13 10.69
CA HIS A 254 -0.21 -15.74 10.41
C HIS A 254 -1.15 -15.58 9.21
N ALA A 255 -1.28 -16.59 8.36
CA ALA A 255 -2.19 -16.59 7.22
C ALA A 255 -3.62 -16.97 7.65
N VAL A 256 -4.43 -16.00 8.07
CA VAL A 256 -5.75 -16.23 8.69
C VAL A 256 -6.83 -15.54 7.88
N GLY A 257 -7.24 -16.14 6.74
CA GLY A 257 -8.29 -15.56 5.90
C GLY A 257 -8.48 -16.28 4.58
N GLY A 258 -9.69 -16.19 4.05
CA GLY A 258 -10.02 -16.72 2.74
C GLY A 258 -11.48 -16.48 2.37
N TYR A 259 -11.67 -16.08 1.10
CA TYR A 259 -12.96 -15.69 0.56
C TYR A 259 -13.15 -16.29 -0.84
N TYR A 260 -14.40 -16.33 -1.30
CA TYR A 260 -14.72 -16.54 -2.70
C TYR A 260 -15.96 -15.74 -3.09
N PHE A 261 -16.07 -15.44 -4.37
CA PHE A 261 -17.23 -14.78 -4.96
C PHE A 261 -17.35 -15.15 -6.44
N ASP A 262 -18.53 -15.01 -7.00
CA ASP A 262 -18.82 -15.37 -8.38
C ASP A 262 -18.93 -14.09 -9.23
N SER A 263 -18.13 -13.98 -10.30
CA SER A 263 -18.09 -12.78 -11.18
C SER A 263 -19.35 -12.60 -12.03
N SER A 264 -20.15 -13.65 -12.20
CA SER A 264 -21.47 -13.58 -12.87
C SER A 264 -22.47 -12.66 -12.17
N ASP A 265 -22.27 -12.39 -10.88
CA ASP A 265 -23.15 -11.55 -10.09
C ASP A 265 -22.84 -10.03 -10.24
N ILE A 266 -21.73 -9.69 -10.91
CA ILE A 266 -21.31 -8.29 -11.06
C ILE A 266 -22.32 -7.52 -11.92
N VAL A 267 -22.83 -6.43 -11.34
CA VAL A 267 -23.71 -5.47 -12.01
C VAL A 267 -23.11 -4.07 -11.98
N PRO A 268 -23.46 -3.20 -12.94
CA PRO A 268 -23.05 -1.79 -12.89
C PRO A 268 -23.48 -1.10 -11.62
N SER A 269 -22.59 -0.32 -11.05
CA SER A 269 -22.87 0.49 -9.87
C SER A 269 -23.89 1.59 -10.17
N THR A 270 -24.75 1.89 -9.21
CA THR A 270 -25.69 3.01 -9.32
C THR A 270 -25.09 4.29 -8.74
N HIS A 271 -25.50 5.44 -9.28
CA HIS A 271 -25.14 6.76 -8.73
C HIS A 271 -25.43 6.85 -7.23
N THR A 272 -26.60 6.37 -6.79
CA THR A 272 -27.01 6.38 -5.38
C THR A 272 -26.08 5.56 -4.50
N ALA A 273 -25.66 4.37 -4.96
CA ALA A 273 -24.73 3.52 -4.21
C ALA A 273 -23.34 4.16 -4.10
N ILE A 274 -22.83 4.73 -5.20
CA ILE A 274 -21.54 5.44 -5.21
C ILE A 274 -21.60 6.67 -4.29
N LYS A 275 -22.66 7.48 -4.37
CA LYS A 275 -22.86 8.66 -3.50
C LYS A 275 -22.86 8.26 -2.03
N ALA A 276 -23.58 7.21 -1.67
CA ALA A 276 -23.65 6.71 -0.30
C ALA A 276 -22.29 6.19 0.20
N TYR A 277 -21.56 5.45 -0.64
CA TYR A 277 -20.26 4.92 -0.30
C TYR A 277 -19.23 6.02 -0.12
N PHE A 278 -19.11 6.95 -1.07
CA PHE A 278 -18.19 8.08 -0.96
C PHE A 278 -18.46 8.90 0.31
N THR A 279 -19.72 9.22 0.59
CA THR A 279 -20.12 9.97 1.80
C THR A 279 -19.73 9.23 3.09
N THR A 280 -19.76 7.90 3.08
CA THR A 280 -19.35 7.08 4.22
C THR A 280 -17.83 7.08 4.41
N CYS A 281 -17.06 7.13 3.30
CA CYS A 281 -15.61 7.00 3.32
C CYS A 281 -14.88 8.32 3.57
N ILE A 282 -15.41 9.45 3.06
CA ILE A 282 -14.74 10.75 3.17
C ILE A 282 -14.86 11.32 4.59
N LYS A 283 -13.73 11.63 5.22
CA LYS A 283 -13.65 12.26 6.54
C LYS A 283 -12.95 13.60 6.39
N LEU A 284 -13.71 14.70 6.46
CA LEU A 284 -13.18 16.05 6.19
C LEU A 284 -12.49 16.70 7.40
N ASP A 285 -12.62 16.11 8.57
CA ASP A 285 -12.19 16.64 9.86
C ASP A 285 -11.11 15.81 10.57
N THR A 286 -10.71 14.68 10.00
CA THR A 286 -9.70 13.78 10.59
C THR A 286 -8.76 13.19 9.54
N ASN A 287 -7.50 12.95 9.93
CA ASN A 287 -6.51 12.21 9.16
C ASN A 287 -5.96 11.06 10.02
N PRO A 288 -6.62 9.89 10.05
CA PRO A 288 -6.33 8.83 11.02
C PRO A 288 -4.88 8.37 11.02
N MET A 289 -4.19 8.35 9.87
CA MET A 289 -2.80 7.93 9.80
C MET A 289 -1.86 8.97 10.39
N THR A 290 -2.04 10.25 10.08
CA THR A 290 -1.23 11.33 10.68
C THR A 290 -1.42 11.38 12.19
N ASP A 291 -2.67 11.22 12.67
CA ASP A 291 -3.00 11.18 14.10
C ASP A 291 -2.35 9.98 14.81
N ALA A 292 -2.36 8.81 14.16
CA ALA A 292 -1.72 7.60 14.69
C ALA A 292 -0.20 7.79 14.80
N VAL A 293 0.46 8.26 13.75
CA VAL A 293 1.91 8.52 13.73
C VAL A 293 2.29 9.57 14.77
N ARG A 294 1.53 10.67 14.85
CA ARG A 294 1.72 11.72 15.86
C ARG A 294 1.64 11.18 17.28
N THR A 295 0.67 10.32 17.54
CA THR A 295 0.46 9.70 18.86
C THR A 295 1.61 8.76 19.21
N ILE A 296 2.03 7.91 18.27
CA ILE A 296 3.15 6.97 18.47
C ILE A 296 4.43 7.74 18.80
N ILE A 297 4.79 8.74 17.99
CA ILE A 297 6.01 9.53 18.22
C ILE A 297 5.95 10.22 19.59
N ARG A 298 4.83 10.86 19.93
CA ARG A 298 4.66 11.52 21.22
C ARG A 298 4.83 10.55 22.38
N HIS A 299 4.21 9.38 22.33
CA HIS A 299 4.32 8.37 23.38
C HIS A 299 5.76 7.90 23.63
N HIS A 300 6.57 7.77 22.58
CA HIS A 300 7.97 7.38 22.70
C HIS A 300 8.86 8.53 23.19
N VAL A 301 8.61 9.76 22.72
CA VAL A 301 9.34 10.97 23.19
C VAL A 301 9.05 11.24 24.67
N ASP A 302 7.79 11.12 25.09
CA ASP A 302 7.36 11.39 26.48
C ASP A 302 7.60 10.20 27.42
N GLY A 303 8.08 9.06 26.93
CA GLY A 303 8.26 7.84 27.74
C GLY A 303 6.95 7.27 28.28
N HIS A 304 5.83 7.43 27.57
CA HIS A 304 4.50 7.00 28.01
C HIS A 304 4.47 5.51 28.35
N LYS A 305 3.96 5.15 29.53
CA LYS A 305 3.95 3.76 30.03
C LYS A 305 5.33 3.06 30.01
N GLY A 306 6.42 3.81 30.10
CA GLY A 306 7.77 3.26 30.11
C GLY A 306 8.35 2.95 28.73
N LEU A 307 7.70 3.40 27.64
CA LEU A 307 8.24 3.29 26.30
C LEU A 307 9.58 4.02 26.17
N GLN A 308 10.51 3.44 25.41
CA GLN A 308 11.81 4.01 25.18
C GLN A 308 11.87 4.63 23.79
N LEU A 309 12.52 5.80 23.68
CA LEU A 309 12.69 6.47 22.39
C LEU A 309 13.41 5.59 21.37
N SER A 310 14.34 4.75 21.78
CA SER A 310 15.05 3.78 20.93
C SER A 310 14.13 2.74 20.25
N GLN A 311 12.91 2.57 20.73
CA GLN A 311 11.92 1.65 20.16
C GLN A 311 11.09 2.30 19.02
N LEU A 312 11.21 3.62 18.82
CA LEU A 312 10.42 4.38 17.85
C LEU A 312 10.62 3.89 16.40
N ALA A 313 11.83 3.52 16.04
CA ALA A 313 12.14 2.99 14.70
C ALA A 313 11.30 1.73 14.40
N GLU A 314 11.25 0.80 15.34
CA GLU A 314 10.45 -0.43 15.22
C GLU A 314 8.94 -0.14 15.29
N ALA A 315 8.54 0.86 16.10
CA ALA A 315 7.14 1.24 16.24
C ALA A 315 6.51 1.79 14.93
N LEU A 316 7.31 2.38 14.05
CA LEU A 316 6.88 2.93 12.76
C LEU A 316 7.34 2.07 11.56
N LYS A 317 7.83 0.85 11.78
CA LYS A 317 8.36 -0.02 10.73
C LYS A 317 7.36 -0.28 9.60
N GLU A 318 6.09 -0.44 9.93
CA GLU A 318 5.03 -0.73 8.95
C GLU A 318 4.38 0.52 8.32
N LEU A 319 4.87 1.72 8.63
CA LEU A 319 4.35 2.96 8.08
C LEU A 319 4.41 3.03 6.54
N PRO A 320 5.47 2.58 5.85
CA PRO A 320 5.52 2.61 4.38
C PRO A 320 4.40 1.78 3.72
N VAL A 321 4.09 0.60 4.27
CA VAL A 321 3.01 -0.27 3.76
C VAL A 321 1.65 0.41 3.89
N LEU A 322 1.45 1.19 4.94
CA LEU A 322 0.19 1.90 5.17
C LEU A 322 0.11 3.18 4.36
N SER A 323 1.25 3.88 4.15
CA SER A 323 1.26 5.16 3.45
C SER A 323 0.86 5.04 1.98
N ILE A 324 1.18 3.93 1.30
CA ILE A 324 0.76 3.70 -0.09
C ILE A 324 -0.76 3.65 -0.27
N ARG A 325 -1.54 3.40 0.80
CA ARG A 325 -3.01 3.46 0.75
C ARG A 325 -3.53 4.85 0.36
N LYS A 326 -2.74 5.90 0.58
CA LYS A 326 -3.10 7.27 0.18
C LYS A 326 -3.20 7.45 -1.33
N TYR A 327 -2.55 6.61 -2.13
CA TYR A 327 -2.77 6.57 -3.58
C TYR A 327 -4.20 6.21 -3.98
N ALA A 328 -5.00 5.65 -3.05
CA ALA A 328 -6.43 5.43 -3.30
C ALA A 328 -7.21 6.73 -3.61
N TYR A 329 -6.69 7.90 -3.21
CA TYR A 329 -7.24 9.19 -3.64
C TYR A 329 -7.19 9.39 -5.14
N GLU A 330 -6.14 8.89 -5.84
CA GLU A 330 -6.03 8.97 -7.30
C GLU A 330 -7.17 8.22 -8.00
N HIS A 331 -7.55 7.04 -7.48
CA HIS A 331 -8.72 6.32 -7.98
C HIS A 331 -10.01 7.13 -7.80
N GLY A 332 -10.12 7.87 -6.69
CA GLY A 332 -11.25 8.75 -6.43
C GLY A 332 -11.32 9.90 -7.43
N PHE A 333 -10.20 10.57 -7.66
CA PHE A 333 -10.09 11.62 -8.67
C PHE A 333 -10.34 11.08 -10.07
N ALA A 334 -9.68 10.00 -10.47
CA ALA A 334 -9.84 9.38 -11.79
C ALA A 334 -11.28 8.98 -12.11
N PHE A 335 -12.03 8.49 -11.10
CA PHE A 335 -13.45 8.19 -11.29
C PHE A 335 -14.27 9.43 -11.62
N PHE A 336 -14.15 10.50 -10.83
CA PHE A 336 -14.94 11.71 -11.04
C PHE A 336 -14.49 12.47 -12.29
N TRP A 337 -13.17 12.53 -12.57
CA TRP A 337 -12.62 13.17 -13.78
C TRP A 337 -13.18 12.53 -15.04
N ARG A 338 -13.13 11.21 -15.13
CA ARG A 338 -13.71 10.47 -16.27
C ARG A 338 -15.22 10.64 -16.37
N ALA A 339 -15.94 10.60 -15.24
CA ALA A 339 -17.39 10.72 -15.24
C ALA A 339 -17.91 12.11 -15.68
N MET A 340 -17.09 13.15 -15.54
CA MET A 340 -17.43 14.54 -15.88
C MET A 340 -16.63 15.10 -17.07
N ASP A 341 -15.75 14.32 -17.68
CA ASP A 341 -14.87 14.72 -18.81
C ASP A 341 -14.07 16.00 -18.46
N LEU A 342 -13.35 15.96 -17.32
CA LEU A 342 -12.56 17.08 -16.82
C LEU A 342 -11.15 17.08 -17.42
N ASP A 343 -10.44 18.21 -17.26
CA ASP A 343 -9.09 18.45 -17.77
C ASP A 343 -8.02 17.56 -17.10
N ASP A 344 -7.25 16.82 -17.89
CA ASP A 344 -6.21 15.90 -17.43
C ASP A 344 -5.05 16.64 -16.73
N ASP A 345 -4.71 17.88 -17.13
CA ASP A 345 -3.63 18.66 -16.49
C ASP A 345 -3.94 18.94 -15.00
N GLU A 346 -5.21 19.11 -14.65
CA GLU A 346 -5.59 19.29 -13.24
C GLU A 346 -5.54 17.95 -12.48
N PHE A 347 -5.91 16.86 -13.12
CA PHE A 347 -5.78 15.52 -12.54
C PHE A 347 -4.32 15.21 -12.20
N GLU A 348 -3.38 15.42 -13.13
CA GLU A 348 -1.95 15.19 -12.92
C GLU A 348 -1.41 16.01 -11.73
N ARG A 349 -1.78 17.30 -11.63
CA ARG A 349 -1.39 18.12 -10.46
C ARG A 349 -1.86 17.55 -9.13
N TRP A 350 -3.04 16.92 -9.08
CA TRP A 350 -3.51 16.26 -7.86
C TRP A 350 -2.80 14.95 -7.60
N CYS A 351 -2.42 14.19 -8.63
CA CYS A 351 -1.56 13.01 -8.49
C CYS A 351 -0.21 13.39 -7.88
N ASP A 352 0.41 14.50 -8.31
CA ASP A 352 1.64 15.02 -7.71
C ASP A 352 1.47 15.35 -6.21
N VAL A 353 0.35 15.98 -5.85
CA VAL A 353 0.07 16.31 -4.43
C VAL A 353 -0.12 15.05 -3.59
N ILE A 354 -0.76 14.01 -4.15
CA ILE A 354 -0.97 12.72 -3.49
C ILE A 354 0.37 11.96 -3.40
N GLY A 355 1.16 11.95 -4.46
CA GLY A 355 2.52 11.39 -4.45
C GLY A 355 3.36 12.02 -3.34
N LYS A 356 3.32 13.35 -3.24
CA LYS A 356 4.01 14.08 -2.15
C LYS A 356 3.50 13.72 -0.76
N LEU A 357 2.19 13.45 -0.60
CA LEU A 357 1.63 12.96 0.67
C LEU A 357 2.26 11.62 1.07
N VAL A 358 2.43 10.68 0.13
CA VAL A 358 3.04 9.37 0.38
C VAL A 358 4.54 9.50 0.68
N GLU A 359 5.26 10.28 -0.11
CA GLU A 359 6.70 10.50 0.06
C GLU A 359 7.06 11.06 1.44
N ILE A 360 6.32 12.04 1.92
CA ILE A 360 6.59 12.66 3.22
C ILE A 360 6.46 11.66 4.38
N TYR A 361 5.63 10.63 4.28
CA TYR A 361 5.60 9.58 5.32
C TYR A 361 6.91 8.78 5.36
N LYS A 362 7.61 8.57 4.23
CA LYS A 362 8.94 7.96 4.21
C LYS A 362 9.96 8.86 4.91
N ILE A 363 9.88 10.17 4.67
CA ILE A 363 10.74 11.17 5.34
C ILE A 363 10.49 11.20 6.86
N ILE A 364 9.21 11.17 7.27
CA ILE A 364 8.84 11.10 8.70
C ILE A 364 9.41 9.82 9.34
N GLN A 365 9.31 8.68 8.67
CA GLN A 365 9.89 7.42 9.16
C GLN A 365 11.40 7.53 9.32
N TYR A 366 12.11 8.02 8.31
CA TYR A 366 13.57 8.20 8.36
C TYR A 366 13.99 9.11 9.52
N ARG A 367 13.34 10.27 9.67
CA ARG A 367 13.61 11.19 10.77
C ARG A 367 13.29 10.58 12.12
N ALA A 368 12.23 9.77 12.24
CA ALA A 368 11.90 9.05 13.46
C ALA A 368 12.94 7.98 13.81
N MET A 369 13.49 7.28 12.80
CA MET A 369 14.61 6.35 12.99
C MET A 369 15.86 7.10 13.50
N LYS A 370 16.18 8.25 12.91
CA LYS A 370 17.27 9.11 13.33
C LYS A 370 17.07 9.63 14.75
N LEU A 371 15.86 10.08 15.08
CA LEU A 371 15.47 10.52 16.43
C LEU A 371 15.65 9.40 17.46
N ALA A 372 15.29 8.16 17.13
CA ALA A 372 15.45 7.01 18.00
C ALA A 372 16.91 6.74 18.40
N VAL A 373 17.87 7.10 17.54
CA VAL A 373 19.31 6.91 17.77
C VAL A 373 19.95 8.14 18.44
N THR A 374 19.58 9.36 17.99
CA THR A 374 20.26 10.59 18.40
C THR A 374 19.64 11.25 19.61
N ALA A 375 18.37 10.98 19.92
CA ALA A 375 17.57 11.65 20.93
C ALA A 375 17.57 13.20 20.80
N ASP A 376 17.63 13.71 19.57
CA ASP A 376 17.70 15.12 19.24
C ASP A 376 16.32 15.77 19.37
N GLU A 377 16.15 16.68 20.33
CA GLU A 377 14.88 17.38 20.57
C GLU A 377 14.47 18.32 19.42
N ASP A 378 15.44 18.90 18.71
CA ASP A 378 15.16 19.77 17.57
C ASP A 378 14.56 18.94 16.42
N LEU A 379 15.12 17.76 16.18
CA LEU A 379 14.58 16.81 15.22
C LEU A 379 13.16 16.35 15.58
N ALA A 380 12.87 16.14 16.87
CA ALA A 380 11.52 15.82 17.31
C ALA A 380 10.53 16.95 16.97
N ARG A 381 10.89 18.21 17.20
CA ARG A 381 10.06 19.38 16.84
C ARG A 381 9.83 19.48 15.33
N ASP A 382 10.86 19.23 14.53
CA ASP A 382 10.76 19.26 13.06
C ASP A 382 9.84 18.15 12.53
N ILE A 383 9.85 16.96 13.14
CA ILE A 383 8.92 15.88 12.78
C ILE A 383 7.46 16.28 13.06
N PHE A 384 7.18 16.88 14.22
CA PHE A 384 5.81 17.36 14.53
C PHE A 384 5.34 18.44 13.58
N LYS A 385 6.23 19.39 13.19
CA LYS A 385 5.92 20.39 12.15
C LYS A 385 5.61 19.74 10.81
N LEU A 386 6.39 18.73 10.41
CA LEU A 386 6.15 17.99 9.18
C LEU A 386 4.81 17.24 9.21
N LEU A 387 4.40 16.70 10.36
CA LEU A 387 3.08 16.10 10.55
C LEU A 387 1.94 17.14 10.43
N ASP A 388 2.14 18.37 10.90
CA ASP A 388 1.16 19.45 10.72
C ASP A 388 1.01 19.84 9.23
N GLU A 389 2.12 19.84 8.47
CA GLU A 389 2.10 20.05 7.02
C GLU A 389 1.41 18.91 6.28
N GLN A 390 1.58 17.63 6.75
CA GLN A 390 0.87 16.47 6.21
C GLN A 390 -0.63 16.59 6.42
N ASP A 391 -1.08 16.98 7.61
CA ASP A 391 -2.49 17.23 7.89
C ASP A 391 -3.07 18.25 6.91
N GLN A 392 -2.40 19.38 6.74
CA GLN A 392 -2.85 20.43 5.80
C GLN A 392 -2.91 19.93 4.36
N ARG A 393 -1.93 19.12 3.92
CA ARG A 393 -1.89 18.54 2.57
C ARG A 393 -3.05 17.56 2.37
N GLU A 394 -3.27 16.65 3.29
CA GLU A 394 -4.34 15.67 3.19
C GLU A 394 -5.73 16.31 3.28
N PHE A 395 -5.92 17.30 4.14
CA PHE A 395 -7.17 18.07 4.17
C PHE A 395 -7.46 18.80 2.86
N LYS A 396 -6.44 19.36 2.19
CA LYS A 396 -6.61 19.97 0.86
C LYS A 396 -7.06 18.93 -0.18
N ILE A 397 -6.46 17.75 -0.19
CA ILE A 397 -6.88 16.64 -1.07
C ILE A 397 -8.36 16.28 -0.81
N LYS A 398 -8.72 16.05 0.44
CA LYS A 398 -10.09 15.67 0.84
C LYS A 398 -11.11 16.76 0.49
N GLN A 399 -10.79 18.02 0.76
CA GLN A 399 -11.68 19.15 0.45
C GLN A 399 -11.91 19.30 -1.05
N HIS A 400 -10.85 19.19 -1.86
CA HIS A 400 -10.98 19.28 -3.30
C HIS A 400 -11.77 18.09 -3.87
N LEU A 401 -11.42 16.86 -3.48
CA LEU A 401 -12.14 15.67 -3.89
C LEU A 401 -13.63 15.73 -3.51
N TYR A 402 -13.94 16.29 -2.34
CA TYR A 402 -15.32 16.50 -1.92
C TYR A 402 -16.05 17.57 -2.78
N ALA A 403 -15.38 18.66 -3.15
CA ALA A 403 -15.95 19.66 -4.04
C ALA A 403 -16.27 19.08 -5.44
N VAL A 404 -15.36 18.27 -5.97
CA VAL A 404 -15.55 17.54 -7.23
C VAL A 404 -16.72 16.57 -7.13
N PHE A 405 -16.80 15.80 -6.04
CA PHE A 405 -17.95 14.92 -5.76
C PHE A 405 -19.29 15.68 -5.71
N GLN A 406 -19.33 16.86 -5.08
CA GLN A 406 -20.55 17.69 -5.05
C GLN A 406 -20.97 18.13 -6.46
N THR A 407 -19.99 18.51 -7.30
CA THR A 407 -20.25 18.86 -8.70
C THR A 407 -20.79 17.66 -9.48
N TRP A 408 -20.21 16.48 -9.30
CA TRP A 408 -20.70 15.24 -9.91
C TRP A 408 -22.14 14.90 -9.49
N CYS A 409 -22.49 15.08 -8.21
CA CYS A 409 -23.86 14.90 -7.74
C CYS A 409 -24.84 15.88 -8.43
N ALA A 410 -24.46 17.16 -8.56
CA ALA A 410 -25.30 18.19 -9.15
C ALA A 410 -25.52 18.01 -10.66
N THR A 411 -24.54 17.50 -11.39
CA THR A 411 -24.68 17.19 -12.83
C THR A 411 -25.67 16.06 -13.05
N TRP A 412 -25.61 15.01 -12.24
CA TRP A 412 -26.52 13.88 -12.35
C TRP A 412 -27.97 14.26 -12.02
N GLU A 413 -28.22 15.06 -10.99
CA GLU A 413 -29.54 15.54 -10.61
C GLU A 413 -30.23 16.34 -11.76
N LYS A 414 -29.47 17.20 -12.45
CA LYS A 414 -29.93 17.93 -13.63
C LYS A 414 -30.34 17.02 -14.78
N THR A 415 -29.53 15.98 -15.07
CA THR A 415 -29.80 15.03 -16.15
C THR A 415 -31.03 14.17 -15.85
N SER A 416 -31.24 13.79 -14.59
CA SER A 416 -32.39 13.00 -14.15
C SER A 416 -33.68 13.79 -14.21
N ILE A 417 -33.68 15.08 -13.88
CA ILE A 417 -34.86 15.96 -13.99
C ILE A 417 -35.17 16.26 -15.45
N GLY A 418 -34.19 16.43 -16.32
CA GLY A 418 -34.40 16.66 -17.76
C GLY A 418 -35.06 15.48 -18.48
N ASN A 419 -34.79 14.26 -18.06
CA ASN A 419 -35.39 13.04 -18.62
C ASN A 419 -36.83 12.78 -18.15
N VAL A 420 -37.27 13.34 -17.02
CA VAL A 420 -38.65 13.23 -16.52
C VAL A 420 -39.59 14.22 -17.24
N SER A 421 -39.05 15.29 -17.83
CA SER A 421 -39.85 16.32 -18.52
C SER A 421 -40.16 16.01 -19.99
N LEU A 422 -39.74 14.88 -20.53
CA LEU A 422 -39.94 14.46 -21.93
C LEU A 422 -40.87 13.24 -22.09
N SER A 423 -41.76 12.98 -21.15
CA SER A 423 -42.90 12.07 -21.41
C SER A 423 -44.00 12.86 -22.16
N PRO A 424 -44.29 12.56 -23.42
CA PRO A 424 -45.42 13.19 -24.10
C PRO A 424 -46.71 12.72 -23.42
N ALA A 425 -47.48 13.66 -22.96
CA ALA A 425 -48.88 13.40 -22.64
C ALA A 425 -49.56 12.82 -23.88
N GLU A 426 -50.26 11.70 -23.70
CA GLU A 426 -51.17 11.12 -24.65
C GLU A 426 -52.22 12.19 -25.09
N ALA A 427 -52.31 12.40 -26.38
CA ALA A 427 -53.44 13.00 -27.03
C ALA A 427 -54.03 12.02 -28.04
#